data_c081b50f8ed3747715fe61909e1d73bb
#
_entry.id   c081b50f8ed3747715fe61909e1d73bb
#
_cell.length_a   1.000
_cell.length_b   1.000
_cell.length_c   1.000
_cell.angle_alpha   90.00
_cell.angle_beta   90.00
_cell.angle_gamma   90.00
#
_symmetry.space_group_name_H-M   'P 1'
#
loop_
_entity.id
_entity.type
_entity.pdbx_description
1 polymer ?
#
loop_
_entity_poly.entity_id
_entity_poly.type
_entity_poly.pdbx_seq_one_letter_code
_entity_poly.pdbx_strand_id
1 'polypeptide(L)'
;MKDLIKAREEIDLIDTEIIRLFEKRMDIVKDVVIYKIANKLPVLDSSRENAMLEKNINKIKNEEYKKYYEKVLKGFLEASKDMQKELLK
;
A
#
# COMPACT_ATOMS: atom_id res chain seq x y z
N MET A 1 -2.85 -11.71 29.92
CA MET A 1 -3.37 -10.58 29.13
C MET A 1 -2.35 -9.45 29.13
N LYS A 2 -2.12 -8.84 27.99
CA LYS A 2 -1.18 -7.71 27.90
C LYS A 2 -1.71 -6.49 28.63
N ASP A 3 -0.80 -5.81 29.32
CA ASP A 3 -1.05 -4.48 29.86
C ASP A 3 -1.33 -3.52 28.70
N LEU A 4 -2.30 -2.65 28.87
CA LEU A 4 -2.70 -1.67 27.86
C LEU A 4 -1.54 -0.77 27.43
N ILE A 5 -0.71 -0.34 28.38
CA ILE A 5 0.45 0.52 28.10
C ILE A 5 1.44 -0.22 27.20
N LYS A 6 1.76 -1.46 27.50
CA LYS A 6 2.68 -2.28 26.69
C LYS A 6 2.10 -2.57 25.32
N ALA A 7 0.80 -2.84 25.24
CA ALA A 7 0.12 -3.07 23.96
C ALA A 7 0.24 -1.83 23.06
N ARG A 8 0.03 -0.64 23.62
CA ARG A 8 0.15 0.61 22.86
C ARG A 8 1.58 0.88 22.41
N GLU A 9 2.57 0.56 23.26
CA GLU A 9 3.99 0.67 22.86
C GLU A 9 4.31 -0.25 21.69
N GLU A 10 3.79 -1.47 21.69
CA GLU A 10 3.96 -2.41 20.58
C GLU A 10 3.30 -1.89 19.32
N ILE A 11 2.11 -1.31 19.41
CA ILE A 11 1.41 -0.71 18.26
C ILE A 11 2.24 0.45 17.70
N ASP A 12 2.80 1.30 18.56
CA ASP A 12 3.62 2.43 18.12
C ASP A 12 4.85 1.96 17.34
N LEU A 13 5.48 0.88 17.76
CA LEU A 13 6.63 0.30 17.04
C LEU A 13 6.20 -0.25 15.67
N ILE A 14 5.05 -0.92 15.63
CA ILE A 14 4.48 -1.42 14.38
C ILE A 14 4.15 -0.26 13.44
N ASP A 15 3.53 0.78 13.96
CA ASP A 15 3.16 1.96 13.16
C ASP A 15 4.39 2.64 12.56
N THR A 16 5.48 2.71 13.31
CA THR A 16 6.76 3.24 12.82
C THR A 16 7.27 2.41 11.64
N GLU A 17 7.17 1.09 11.72
CA GLU A 17 7.57 0.20 10.65
C GLU A 17 6.65 0.34 9.43
N ILE A 18 5.35 0.51 9.64
CA ILE A 18 4.39 0.74 8.56
C ILE A 18 4.72 2.04 7.82
N ILE A 19 5.06 3.11 8.55
CA ILE A 19 5.46 4.39 7.95
C ILE A 19 6.70 4.19 7.06
N ARG A 20 7.71 3.50 7.56
CA ARG A 20 8.93 3.20 6.81
C ARG A 20 8.63 2.47 5.50
N LEU A 21 7.80 1.44 5.58
CA LEU A 21 7.41 0.64 4.43
C LEU A 21 6.52 1.41 3.47
N PHE A 22 5.63 2.25 3.98
CA PHE A 22 4.78 3.10 3.16
C PHE A 22 5.60 4.09 2.34
N GLU A 23 6.54 4.78 2.96
CA GLU A 23 7.41 5.74 2.26
C GLU A 23 8.24 5.04 1.19
N LYS A 24 8.80 3.88 1.51
CA LYS A 24 9.56 3.07 0.56
C LYS A 24 8.69 2.66 -0.63
N ARG A 25 7.46 2.24 -0.37
CA ARG A 25 6.52 1.88 -1.42
C ARG A 25 6.22 3.06 -2.34
N MET A 26 5.98 4.23 -1.76
CA MET A 26 5.70 5.44 -2.53
C MET A 26 6.90 5.85 -3.39
N ASP A 27 8.12 5.75 -2.85
CA ASP A 27 9.34 6.04 -3.61
C ASP A 27 9.47 5.12 -4.83
N ILE A 28 9.20 3.84 -4.65
CA ILE A 28 9.27 2.86 -5.75
C ILE A 28 8.16 3.11 -6.78
N VAL A 29 6.95 3.42 -6.34
CA VAL A 29 5.84 3.77 -7.24
C VAL A 29 6.23 5.00 -8.09
N LYS A 30 6.83 6.00 -7.47
CA LYS A 30 7.31 7.20 -8.17
C LYS A 30 8.31 6.84 -9.27
N ASP A 31 9.28 5.98 -8.96
CA ASP A 31 10.27 5.50 -9.93
C ASP A 31 9.60 4.76 -11.10
N VAL A 32 8.61 3.93 -10.81
CA VAL A 32 7.84 3.20 -11.83
C VAL A 32 7.11 4.19 -12.75
N VAL A 33 6.48 5.21 -12.18
CA VAL A 33 5.76 6.24 -12.95
C VAL A 33 6.74 6.97 -13.89
N ILE A 34 7.89 7.40 -13.37
CA ILE A 34 8.92 8.09 -14.17
C ILE A 34 9.36 7.19 -15.34
N TYR A 35 9.59 5.92 -15.08
CA TYR A 35 9.94 4.94 -16.12
C TYR A 35 8.85 4.84 -17.19
N LYS A 36 7.60 4.70 -16.77
CA LYS A 36 6.47 4.58 -17.70
C LYS A 36 6.30 5.81 -18.57
N ILE A 37 6.43 7.01 -17.99
CA ILE A 37 6.36 8.26 -18.74
C ILE A 37 7.48 8.32 -19.78
N ALA A 38 8.70 8.01 -19.36
CA ALA A 38 9.88 8.04 -20.26
C ALA A 38 9.75 7.06 -21.43
N ASN A 39 9.07 5.94 -21.22
CA ASN A 39 8.91 4.88 -22.23
C ASN A 39 7.53 4.89 -22.92
N LYS A 40 6.74 5.94 -22.67
CA LYS A 40 5.40 6.12 -23.26
C LYS A 40 4.46 4.95 -22.98
N LEU A 41 4.53 4.42 -21.76
CA LEU A 41 3.66 3.33 -21.30
C LEU A 41 2.48 3.91 -20.50
N PRO A 42 1.33 3.21 -20.50
CA PRO A 42 0.20 3.62 -19.66
C PRO A 42 0.59 3.61 -18.18
N VAL A 43 0.34 4.71 -17.49
CA VAL A 43 0.70 4.86 -16.07
C VAL A 43 -0.30 4.15 -15.17
N LEU A 44 -1.60 4.33 -15.42
CA LEU A 44 -2.66 3.71 -14.64
C LEU A 44 -3.05 2.36 -15.24
N ASP A 45 -3.10 1.32 -14.41
CA ASP A 45 -3.42 -0.04 -14.83
C ASP A 45 -4.37 -0.70 -13.82
N SER A 46 -5.66 -0.61 -14.08
CA SER A 46 -6.69 -1.16 -13.20
C SER A 46 -6.67 -2.69 -13.13
N SER A 47 -6.29 -3.36 -14.22
CA SER A 47 -6.16 -4.82 -14.24
C SER A 47 -5.11 -5.30 -13.26
N ARG A 48 -3.95 -4.64 -13.26
CA ARG A 48 -2.85 -4.95 -12.34
C ARG A 48 -3.26 -4.67 -10.88
N GLU A 49 -3.98 -3.58 -10.66
CA GLU A 49 -4.46 -3.23 -9.31
C GLU A 49 -5.38 -4.28 -8.75
N ASN A 50 -6.35 -4.75 -9.53
CA ASN A 50 -7.28 -5.78 -9.13
C ASN A 50 -6.58 -7.11 -8.86
N ALA A 51 -5.64 -7.49 -9.71
CA ALA A 51 -4.84 -8.70 -9.53
C ALA A 51 -4.01 -8.63 -8.25
N MET A 52 -3.42 -7.48 -7.98
CA MET A 52 -2.61 -7.26 -6.77
C MET A 52 -3.46 -7.29 -5.51
N LEU A 53 -4.66 -6.69 -5.54
CA LEU A 53 -5.61 -6.75 -4.41
C LEU A 53 -5.90 -8.20 -4.04
N GLU A 54 -6.33 -8.99 -5.02
CA GLU A 54 -6.69 -10.39 -4.80
C GLU A 54 -5.52 -11.20 -4.28
N LYS A 55 -4.36 -11.05 -4.91
CA LYS A 55 -3.13 -11.75 -4.53
C LYS A 55 -2.75 -11.44 -3.09
N ASN A 56 -2.77 -10.17 -2.70
CA ASN A 56 -2.31 -9.76 -1.37
C ASN A 56 -3.32 -10.08 -0.28
N ILE A 57 -4.61 -9.95 -0.56
CA ILE A 57 -5.65 -10.36 0.40
C ILE A 57 -5.50 -11.85 0.73
N ASN A 58 -5.20 -12.68 -0.28
CA ASN A 58 -5.00 -14.12 -0.08
C ASN A 58 -3.75 -14.46 0.75
N LYS A 59 -2.81 -13.53 0.90
CA LYS A 59 -1.63 -13.73 1.76
C LYS A 59 -1.95 -13.58 3.24
N ILE A 60 -3.08 -12.96 3.58
CA ILE A 60 -3.48 -12.80 4.98
C ILE A 60 -3.86 -14.18 5.54
N LYS A 61 -3.18 -14.59 6.59
CA LYS A 61 -3.36 -15.91 7.19
C LYS A 61 -4.63 -16.01 8.05
N ASN A 62 -4.95 -14.96 8.77
CA ASN A 62 -6.14 -14.91 9.60
C ASN A 62 -7.32 -14.41 8.76
N GLU A 63 -8.25 -15.32 8.46
CA GLU A 63 -9.44 -15.01 7.64
C GLU A 63 -10.22 -13.80 8.17
N GLU A 64 -10.27 -13.67 9.50
CA GLU A 64 -10.99 -12.59 10.17
C GLU A 64 -10.47 -11.20 9.79
N TYR A 65 -9.20 -11.11 9.41
CA TYR A 65 -8.56 -9.84 9.09
C TYR A 65 -8.59 -9.48 7.60
N LYS A 66 -8.99 -10.39 6.74
CA LYS A 66 -8.98 -10.16 5.28
C LYS A 66 -9.82 -8.95 4.87
N LYS A 67 -11.02 -8.82 5.40
CA LYS A 67 -11.92 -7.70 5.08
C LYS A 67 -11.37 -6.35 5.54
N TYR A 68 -10.62 -6.34 6.64
CA TYR A 68 -9.99 -5.13 7.14
C TYR A 68 -8.75 -4.76 6.33
N TYR A 69 -7.94 -5.76 5.98
CA TYR A 69 -6.77 -5.55 5.13
C TYR A 69 -7.17 -5.03 3.76
N GLU A 70 -8.27 -5.53 3.19
CA GLU A 70 -8.80 -5.03 1.92
C GLU A 70 -9.03 -3.52 1.96
N LYS A 71 -9.60 -3.00 3.04
CA LYS A 71 -9.82 -1.56 3.21
C LYS A 71 -8.50 -0.79 3.26
N VAL A 72 -7.53 -1.30 3.99
CA VAL A 72 -6.20 -0.68 4.10
C VAL A 72 -5.50 -0.67 2.75
N LEU A 73 -5.51 -1.79 2.05
CA LEU A 73 -4.85 -1.93 0.76
C LEU A 73 -5.49 -1.03 -0.30
N LYS A 74 -6.81 -0.90 -0.31
CA LYS A 74 -7.51 0.03 -1.19
C LYS A 74 -7.09 1.47 -0.92
N GLY A 75 -6.87 1.83 0.35
CA GLY A 75 -6.34 3.13 0.73
C GLY A 75 -4.93 3.37 0.18
N PHE A 76 -4.06 2.38 0.26
CA PHE A 76 -2.71 2.46 -0.31
C PHE A 76 -2.77 2.65 -1.83
N LEU A 77 -3.64 1.93 -2.51
CA LEU A 77 -3.81 2.05 -3.96
C LEU A 77 -4.34 3.43 -4.34
N GLU A 78 -5.31 3.94 -3.61
CA GLU A 78 -5.88 5.27 -3.83
C GLU A 78 -4.80 6.35 -3.66
N ALA A 79 -4.02 6.28 -2.58
CA ALA A 79 -2.92 7.21 -2.35
C ALA A 79 -1.90 7.16 -3.49
N SER A 80 -1.55 5.96 -3.94
CA SER A 80 -0.61 5.77 -5.06
C SER A 80 -1.16 6.37 -6.35
N LYS A 81 -2.44 6.16 -6.64
CA LYS A 81 -3.10 6.74 -7.83
C LYS A 81 -3.09 8.25 -7.78
N ASP A 82 -3.38 8.83 -6.63
CA ASP A 82 -3.39 10.29 -6.46
C ASP A 82 -2.02 10.88 -6.78
N MET A 83 -0.96 10.25 -6.27
CA MET A 83 0.40 10.66 -6.56
C MET A 83 0.74 10.50 -8.04
N GLN A 84 0.33 9.39 -8.66
CA GLN A 84 0.56 9.13 -10.07
C GLN A 84 -0.11 10.20 -10.94
N LYS A 85 -1.34 10.59 -10.61
CA LYS A 85 -2.06 11.65 -11.33
C LYS A 85 -1.35 12.99 -11.20
N GLU A 86 -0.82 13.32 -10.03
CA GLU A 86 -0.06 14.55 -9.83
C GLU A 86 1.23 14.55 -10.66
N LEU A 87 1.91 13.42 -10.77
CA LEU A 87 3.13 13.30 -11.56
C LEU A 87 2.89 13.41 -13.07
N LEU A 88 1.65 13.15 -13.52
CA LEU A 88 1.27 13.29 -14.93
C LEU A 88 0.94 14.72 -15.35
N LYS A 89 0.77 15.64 -14.42
CA LYS A 89 0.43 17.03 -14.71
C LYS A 89 1.60 17.82 -15.27
#